data_0eaf487758424a67ca07378005e8e910
#
_entry.id   0eaf487758424a67ca07378005e8e910
#
_cell.length_a   1.000
_cell.length_b   1.000
_cell.length_c   1.000
_cell.angle_alpha   90.00
_cell.angle_beta   90.00
_cell.angle_gamma   90.00
#
_symmetry.space_group_name_H-M   'P 1'
#
loop_
_entity.id
_entity.type
_entity.pdbx_description
1 polymer ?
#
loop_
_entity_poly.entity_id
_entity_poly.type
_entity_poly.pdbx_seq_one_letter_code
_entity_poly.pdbx_strand_id
1 'polypeptide(L)'
;MYWDLWYWYGSDLEDNNNGNSCCCNGGGGSFIGLIITCILAVLCTAMVVITIISPKGADGASQIFGYELRIVESNSMEECDATDVSEYEIGSFSKNTMLIVALVPDREDEAFDWYSEVKVGDVLTVRYTYDRQITITHRVTSITLNDDGKSYTIELQGDNINSDASQLTQVIDTANTEGRNYVIGKVIWKSYAVGSVVSGLQRVTKALVTE
;
A
#
# COMPACT_ATOMS: atom_id res chain seq x y z
N MET A 1 32.21 -2.50 15.18
CA MET A 1 33.02 -3.32 14.27
C MET A 1 32.81 -2.71 12.89
N TYR A 2 33.67 -1.75 12.56
CA TYR A 2 33.63 -0.97 11.32
C TYR A 2 34.25 -1.82 10.20
N TRP A 3 33.63 -1.92 9.06
CA TRP A 3 34.22 -2.45 7.85
C TRP A 3 34.48 -1.28 6.90
N ASP A 4 35.78 -0.97 6.72
CA ASP A 4 36.31 0.01 5.80
C ASP A 4 36.09 -0.47 4.36
N LEU A 5 35.37 0.32 3.58
CA LEU A 5 35.13 0.17 2.13
C LEU A 5 35.88 1.26 1.37
N TRP A 6 37.21 1.38 1.65
CA TRP A 6 38.13 2.27 0.93
C TRP A 6 39.42 1.58 0.60
N TYR A 7 39.41 0.69 -0.37
CA TYR A 7 40.66 0.24 -1.01
C TYR A 7 40.37 -0.26 -2.43
N TRP A 8 40.30 0.66 -3.38
CA TRP A 8 40.59 0.41 -4.81
C TRP A 8 40.75 1.75 -5.52
N TYR A 9 41.84 2.45 -5.21
CA TYR A 9 42.40 3.46 -6.08
C TYR A 9 43.94 3.33 -5.93
N GLY A 10 44.50 2.44 -6.70
CA GLY A 10 45.94 2.20 -6.81
C GLY A 10 46.36 2.45 -8.23
N SER A 11 47.07 3.52 -8.36
CA SER A 11 48.01 3.90 -9.40
C SER A 11 48.66 2.76 -10.16
N ASP A 12 48.60 2.83 -11.50
CA ASP A 12 49.75 2.48 -12.33
C ASP A 12 49.70 3.31 -13.59
N LEU A 13 50.44 4.41 -13.58
CA LEU A 13 50.87 5.14 -14.75
C LEU A 13 52.08 4.41 -15.31
N GLU A 14 51.91 3.63 -16.33
CA GLU A 14 53.02 3.31 -17.26
C GLU A 14 52.66 3.78 -18.66
N ASP A 15 53.37 4.79 -19.08
CA ASP A 15 53.53 5.24 -20.44
C ASP A 15 53.94 4.09 -21.34
N ASN A 16 53.15 3.77 -22.35
CA ASN A 16 53.65 3.11 -23.54
C ASN A 16 52.95 3.64 -24.80
N ASN A 17 53.65 4.54 -25.39
CA ASN A 17 53.40 5.17 -26.68
C ASN A 17 53.49 4.14 -27.82
N ASN A 18 52.38 3.61 -28.30
CA ASN A 18 52.35 2.94 -29.59
C ASN A 18 51.01 3.14 -30.26
N GLY A 19 51.03 3.94 -31.30
CA GLY A 19 49.87 4.29 -32.08
C GLY A 19 49.20 3.06 -32.71
N ASN A 20 47.95 2.83 -32.31
CA ASN A 20 47.01 2.11 -33.11
C ASN A 20 45.62 2.73 -32.91
N SER A 21 45.12 3.24 -34.04
CA SER A 21 43.76 3.75 -34.23
C SER A 21 42.73 2.79 -33.66
N CYS A 22 42.21 3.08 -32.48
CA CYS A 22 41.04 2.41 -31.93
C CYS A 22 39.79 3.03 -32.58
N CYS A 23 39.22 2.33 -33.54
CA CYS A 23 37.85 2.55 -33.96
C CYS A 23 36.93 2.42 -32.78
N CYS A 24 36.41 3.53 -32.31
CA CYS A 24 35.34 3.57 -31.30
C CYS A 24 34.05 2.97 -31.90
N ASN A 25 33.93 1.65 -31.77
CA ASN A 25 32.68 0.95 -32.05
C ASN A 25 31.77 1.02 -30.84
N GLY A 26 31.18 2.19 -30.58
CA GLY A 26 30.38 2.51 -29.40
C GLY A 26 28.97 2.96 -29.71
N GLY A 27 28.35 2.50 -30.81
CA GLY A 27 27.06 3.04 -31.28
C GLY A 27 25.78 2.31 -30.81
N GLY A 28 25.86 1.04 -30.39
CA GLY A 28 24.66 0.24 -30.12
C GLY A 28 24.09 0.38 -28.72
N GLY A 29 24.94 0.44 -27.70
CA GLY A 29 24.49 0.50 -26.30
C GLY A 29 23.83 1.82 -25.90
N SER A 30 24.29 2.93 -26.51
CA SER A 30 23.73 4.27 -26.23
C SER A 30 22.31 4.46 -26.77
N PHE A 31 22.01 3.89 -27.94
CA PHE A 31 20.67 4.01 -28.54
C PHE A 31 19.62 3.19 -27.81
N ILE A 32 19.93 1.98 -27.40
CA ILE A 32 19.06 1.13 -26.56
C ILE A 32 18.83 1.79 -25.19
N GLY A 33 19.88 2.32 -24.56
CA GLY A 33 19.77 3.06 -23.31
C GLY A 33 18.85 4.26 -23.41
N LEU A 34 18.93 5.03 -24.50
CA LEU A 34 18.07 6.18 -24.76
C LEU A 34 16.60 5.76 -24.93
N ILE A 35 16.33 4.69 -25.66
CA ILE A 35 14.98 4.15 -25.83
C ILE A 35 14.39 3.74 -24.47
N ILE A 36 15.13 2.99 -23.65
CA ILE A 36 14.69 2.55 -22.33
C ILE A 36 14.40 3.76 -21.43
N THR A 37 15.27 4.77 -21.44
CA THR A 37 15.08 6.00 -20.65
C THR A 37 13.81 6.76 -21.10
N CYS A 38 13.58 6.87 -22.40
CA CYS A 38 12.36 7.50 -22.92
C CYS A 38 11.10 6.73 -22.53
N ILE A 39 11.11 5.41 -22.60
CA ILE A 39 9.98 4.58 -22.18
C ILE A 39 9.71 4.76 -20.68
N LEU A 40 10.73 4.72 -19.85
CA LEU A 40 10.59 4.96 -18.41
C LEU A 40 10.07 6.35 -18.11
N ALA A 41 10.56 7.39 -18.79
CA ALA A 41 10.07 8.76 -18.63
C ALA A 41 8.58 8.87 -18.98
N VAL A 42 8.15 8.26 -20.08
CA VAL A 42 6.73 8.24 -20.48
C VAL A 42 5.88 7.50 -19.46
N LEU A 43 6.33 6.34 -18.97
CA LEU A 43 5.62 5.58 -17.93
C LEU A 43 5.51 6.38 -16.63
N CYS A 44 6.59 7.02 -16.17
CA CYS A 44 6.57 7.87 -14.99
C CYS A 44 5.60 9.05 -15.16
N THR A 45 5.62 9.70 -16.32
CA THR A 45 4.71 10.82 -16.61
C THR A 45 3.25 10.36 -16.62
N ALA A 46 2.98 9.22 -17.26
CA ALA A 46 1.64 8.63 -17.30
C ALA A 46 1.14 8.29 -15.86
N MET A 47 1.99 7.71 -15.02
CA MET A 47 1.66 7.42 -13.62
C MET A 47 1.32 8.68 -12.82
N VAL A 48 2.10 9.76 -12.99
CA VAL A 48 1.82 11.05 -12.34
C VAL A 48 0.48 11.62 -12.82
N VAL A 49 0.22 11.60 -14.13
CA VAL A 49 -1.04 12.09 -14.70
C VAL A 49 -2.23 11.27 -14.17
N ILE A 50 -2.11 9.95 -14.15
CA ILE A 50 -3.15 9.06 -13.62
C ILE A 50 -3.43 9.40 -12.15
N THR A 51 -2.41 9.59 -11.31
CA THR A 51 -2.62 9.93 -9.89
C THR A 51 -3.27 11.30 -9.67
N ILE A 52 -3.02 12.27 -10.56
CA ILE A 52 -3.65 13.61 -10.50
C ILE A 52 -5.12 13.56 -10.91
N ILE A 53 -5.44 12.79 -11.97
CA ILE A 53 -6.79 12.74 -12.55
C ILE A 53 -7.68 11.74 -11.80
N SER A 54 -7.10 10.77 -11.08
CA SER A 54 -7.85 9.73 -10.37
C SER A 54 -8.84 10.33 -9.38
N PRO A 55 -10.05 9.75 -9.28
CA PRO A 55 -10.99 10.08 -8.22
C PRO A 55 -10.32 10.01 -6.86
N LYS A 56 -10.74 10.88 -5.97
CA LYS A 56 -10.26 10.88 -4.59
C LYS A 56 -11.33 10.30 -3.68
N GLY A 57 -10.95 9.37 -2.82
CA GLY A 57 -11.78 8.95 -1.71
C GLY A 57 -12.08 10.13 -0.76
N ALA A 58 -13.02 9.95 0.15
CA ALA A 58 -13.44 11.02 1.08
C ALA A 58 -12.30 11.50 1.99
N ASP A 59 -11.27 10.69 2.18
CA ASP A 59 -10.04 10.98 2.91
C ASP A 59 -8.87 11.45 2.02
N GLY A 60 -9.16 11.71 0.73
CA GLY A 60 -8.19 12.21 -0.26
C GLY A 60 -7.27 11.14 -0.88
N ALA A 61 -7.43 9.87 -0.54
CA ALA A 61 -6.68 8.78 -1.16
C ALA A 61 -7.04 8.62 -2.63
N SER A 62 -6.05 8.34 -3.48
CA SER A 62 -6.25 8.17 -4.92
C SER A 62 -6.83 6.79 -5.22
N GLN A 63 -7.94 6.77 -5.96
CA GLN A 63 -8.63 5.55 -6.41
C GLN A 63 -8.33 5.32 -7.89
N ILE A 64 -7.80 4.15 -8.23
CA ILE A 64 -7.37 3.80 -9.58
C ILE A 64 -7.95 2.43 -9.94
N PHE A 65 -8.82 2.37 -10.93
CA PHE A 65 -9.40 1.12 -11.44
C PHE A 65 -10.03 0.22 -10.37
N GLY A 66 -10.71 0.79 -9.38
CA GLY A 66 -11.32 0.03 -8.28
C GLY A 66 -10.35 -0.36 -7.15
N TYR A 67 -9.15 0.20 -7.16
CA TYR A 67 -8.15 -0.01 -6.11
C TYR A 67 -7.73 1.31 -5.48
N GLU A 68 -7.31 1.22 -4.23
CA GLU A 68 -6.77 2.34 -3.47
C GLU A 68 -5.43 1.94 -2.83
N LEU A 69 -4.46 2.87 -2.87
CA LEU A 69 -3.15 2.69 -2.24
C LEU A 69 -3.13 3.41 -0.90
N ARG A 70 -2.76 2.70 0.16
CA ARG A 70 -2.68 3.25 1.52
C ARG A 70 -1.35 2.95 2.18
N ILE A 71 -0.89 3.86 3.02
CA ILE A 71 0.23 3.65 3.92
C ILE A 71 -0.32 3.51 5.34
N VAL A 72 0.11 2.46 6.02
CA VAL A 72 -0.28 2.17 7.40
C VAL A 72 0.36 3.17 8.35
N GLU A 73 -0.43 3.83 9.19
CA GLU A 73 0.03 4.87 10.11
C GLU A 73 0.16 4.38 11.56
N SER A 74 -0.46 3.24 11.90
CA SER A 74 -0.45 2.68 13.26
C SER A 74 0.13 1.26 13.31
N ASN A 75 0.39 0.75 14.50
CA ASN A 75 0.84 -0.63 14.73
C ASN A 75 -0.30 -1.55 15.17
N SER A 76 -1.56 -1.19 14.94
CA SER A 76 -2.71 -2.02 15.33
C SER A 76 -2.77 -3.39 14.66
N MET A 77 -2.11 -3.54 13.51
CA MET A 77 -2.01 -4.79 12.74
C MET A 77 -0.61 -5.42 12.82
N GLU A 78 0.22 -5.00 13.76
CA GLU A 78 1.55 -5.59 13.97
C GLU A 78 1.43 -6.97 14.61
N GLU A 79 2.36 -7.85 14.28
CA GLU A 79 2.42 -9.21 14.82
C GLU A 79 2.48 -9.18 16.36
N CYS A 80 1.67 -10.01 16.99
CA CYS A 80 1.60 -10.17 18.44
C CYS A 80 1.50 -11.65 18.78
N ASP A 81 2.29 -12.10 19.76
CA ASP A 81 2.35 -13.51 20.19
C ASP A 81 0.97 -14.09 20.61
N ALA A 82 0.03 -13.22 20.93
CA ALA A 82 -1.32 -13.62 21.34
C ALA A 82 -2.28 -13.86 20.17
N THR A 83 -1.91 -13.49 18.94
CA THR A 83 -2.78 -13.58 17.77
C THR A 83 -2.07 -14.37 16.67
N ASP A 84 -2.51 -15.61 16.44
CA ASP A 84 -2.00 -16.41 15.32
C ASP A 84 -2.76 -16.07 14.03
N VAL A 85 -2.05 -15.50 13.09
CA VAL A 85 -2.58 -15.10 11.77
C VAL A 85 -1.89 -15.85 10.63
N SER A 86 -1.14 -16.90 10.94
CA SER A 86 -0.33 -17.65 9.96
C SER A 86 -1.15 -18.34 8.87
N GLU A 87 -2.41 -18.65 9.15
CA GLU A 87 -3.32 -19.31 8.20
C GLU A 87 -4.02 -18.32 7.25
N TYR A 88 -3.92 -17.03 7.50
CA TYR A 88 -4.61 -16.02 6.68
C TYR A 88 -3.77 -15.54 5.50
N GLU A 89 -4.42 -15.26 4.37
CA GLU A 89 -3.78 -14.78 3.15
C GLU A 89 -2.98 -13.49 3.38
N ILE A 90 -3.54 -12.55 4.14
CA ILE A 90 -2.87 -11.33 4.57
C ILE A 90 -2.48 -11.49 6.04
N GLY A 91 -1.22 -11.82 6.32
CA GLY A 91 -0.68 -11.83 7.70
C GLY A 91 -0.58 -10.42 8.31
N SER A 92 -0.13 -10.33 9.56
CA SER A 92 0.08 -9.07 10.27
C SER A 92 1.08 -8.14 9.56
N PHE A 93 1.00 -6.84 9.82
CA PHE A 93 1.88 -5.83 9.23
C PHE A 93 2.02 -4.60 10.14
N SER A 94 3.19 -4.00 10.10
CA SER A 94 3.56 -2.85 10.91
C SER A 94 3.30 -1.52 10.20
N LYS A 95 3.45 -0.45 10.95
CA LYS A 95 3.47 0.93 10.44
C LYS A 95 4.44 1.09 9.25
N ASN A 96 4.10 1.99 8.35
CA ASN A 96 4.77 2.24 7.07
C ASN A 96 4.65 1.10 6.04
N THR A 97 3.83 0.09 6.26
CA THR A 97 3.49 -0.88 5.21
C THR A 97 2.57 -0.22 4.19
N MET A 98 2.85 -0.45 2.90
CA MET A 98 1.94 -0.06 1.82
C MET A 98 0.95 -1.19 1.56
N LEU A 99 -0.32 -0.82 1.42
CA LEU A 99 -1.43 -1.70 1.14
C LEU A 99 -2.04 -1.37 -0.22
N ILE A 100 -2.53 -2.39 -0.91
CA ILE A 100 -3.47 -2.27 -2.02
C ILE A 100 -4.83 -2.75 -1.51
N VAL A 101 -5.82 -1.87 -1.59
CA VAL A 101 -7.18 -2.10 -1.14
C VAL A 101 -8.08 -2.21 -2.36
N ALA A 102 -8.75 -3.34 -2.55
CA ALA A 102 -9.82 -3.51 -3.55
C ALA A 102 -11.09 -2.88 -2.99
N LEU A 103 -11.61 -1.86 -3.67
CA LEU A 103 -12.75 -1.08 -3.21
C LEU A 103 -14.05 -1.87 -3.28
N VAL A 104 -14.97 -1.56 -2.37
CA VAL A 104 -16.35 -2.05 -2.48
C VAL A 104 -17.00 -1.41 -3.71
N PRO A 105 -17.69 -2.18 -4.56
CA PRO A 105 -18.43 -1.63 -5.69
C PRO A 105 -19.52 -0.62 -5.27
N ASP A 106 -19.74 0.42 -6.08
CA ASP A 106 -20.76 1.44 -5.80
C ASP A 106 -22.20 0.91 -6.00
N ARG A 107 -22.37 -0.11 -6.84
CA ARG A 107 -23.69 -0.70 -7.11
C ARG A 107 -24.09 -1.65 -6.00
N GLU A 108 -25.32 -1.56 -5.53
CA GLU A 108 -25.84 -2.33 -4.39
C GLU A 108 -25.79 -3.85 -4.61
N ASP A 109 -26.15 -4.30 -5.82
CA ASP A 109 -26.12 -5.70 -6.20
C ASP A 109 -24.68 -6.27 -6.21
N GLU A 110 -23.76 -5.55 -6.81
CA GLU A 110 -22.33 -5.92 -6.84
C GLU A 110 -21.70 -5.83 -5.43
N ALA A 111 -22.09 -4.85 -4.61
CA ALA A 111 -21.64 -4.72 -3.24
C ALA A 111 -22.11 -5.90 -2.38
N PHE A 112 -23.35 -6.36 -2.54
CA PHE A 112 -23.85 -7.53 -1.82
C PHE A 112 -23.04 -8.78 -2.17
N ASP A 113 -22.78 -9.03 -3.45
CA ASP A 113 -21.96 -10.14 -3.91
C ASP A 113 -20.54 -10.03 -3.33
N TRP A 114 -19.97 -8.83 -3.33
CA TRP A 114 -18.66 -8.55 -2.74
C TRP A 114 -18.61 -8.89 -1.24
N TYR A 115 -19.64 -8.47 -0.46
CA TYR A 115 -19.72 -8.81 0.97
C TYR A 115 -19.86 -10.33 1.20
N SER A 116 -20.54 -11.04 0.31
CA SER A 116 -20.70 -12.50 0.41
C SER A 116 -19.38 -13.26 0.28
N GLU A 117 -18.37 -12.67 -0.35
CA GLU A 117 -17.03 -13.22 -0.51
C GLU A 117 -16.10 -12.90 0.65
N VAL A 118 -16.46 -11.94 1.52
CA VAL A 118 -15.67 -11.60 2.71
C VAL A 118 -15.72 -12.72 3.73
N LYS A 119 -14.57 -13.05 4.31
CA LYS A 119 -14.43 -14.16 5.27
C LYS A 119 -13.74 -13.68 6.55
N VAL A 120 -13.94 -14.45 7.62
CA VAL A 120 -13.13 -14.30 8.83
C VAL A 120 -11.65 -14.48 8.46
N GLY A 121 -10.82 -13.57 8.94
CA GLY A 121 -9.40 -13.51 8.59
C GLY A 121 -9.05 -12.51 7.49
N ASP A 122 -10.01 -12.07 6.67
CA ASP A 122 -9.80 -10.98 5.73
C ASP A 122 -9.46 -9.66 6.44
N VAL A 123 -8.71 -8.80 5.80
CA VAL A 123 -8.39 -7.48 6.33
C VAL A 123 -9.15 -6.42 5.56
N LEU A 124 -9.99 -5.67 6.25
CA LEU A 124 -10.78 -4.59 5.67
C LEU A 124 -10.26 -3.21 6.09
N THR A 125 -10.30 -2.29 5.17
CA THR A 125 -10.13 -0.86 5.43
C THR A 125 -11.51 -0.22 5.54
N VAL A 126 -11.76 0.47 6.64
CA VAL A 126 -13.05 1.04 6.97
C VAL A 126 -12.90 2.45 7.53
N ARG A 127 -13.94 3.25 7.42
CA ARG A 127 -14.03 4.53 8.14
C ARG A 127 -14.42 4.26 9.58
N TYR A 128 -13.80 4.98 10.51
CA TYR A 128 -14.12 4.84 11.92
C TYR A 128 -15.53 5.38 12.21
N THR A 129 -16.33 4.59 12.93
CA THR A 129 -17.74 4.89 13.16
C THR A 129 -18.00 6.20 13.91
N TYR A 130 -17.08 6.58 14.81
CA TYR A 130 -17.21 7.80 15.62
C TYR A 130 -16.57 9.03 14.97
N ASP A 131 -15.61 8.83 14.05
CA ASP A 131 -14.99 9.91 13.27
C ASP A 131 -14.71 9.42 11.84
N ARG A 132 -15.57 9.80 10.92
CA ARG A 132 -15.50 9.38 9.50
C ARG A 132 -14.28 9.89 8.74
N GLN A 133 -13.53 10.83 9.31
CA GLN A 133 -12.28 11.31 8.73
C GLN A 133 -11.12 10.36 9.02
N ILE A 134 -11.26 9.51 10.05
CA ILE A 134 -10.28 8.51 10.40
C ILE A 134 -10.60 7.21 9.68
N THR A 135 -9.61 6.65 9.01
CA THR A 135 -9.69 5.31 8.44
C THR A 135 -8.85 4.35 9.25
N ILE A 136 -9.41 3.16 9.49
CA ILE A 136 -8.73 2.07 10.17
C ILE A 136 -8.68 0.84 9.26
N THR A 137 -7.67 0.02 9.46
CA THR A 137 -7.51 -1.23 8.73
C THR A 137 -7.37 -2.33 9.74
N HIS A 138 -8.39 -3.20 9.83
CA HIS A 138 -8.48 -4.26 10.82
C HIS A 138 -8.91 -5.58 10.20
N ARG A 139 -8.72 -6.67 10.93
CA ARG A 139 -9.10 -8.03 10.52
C ARG A 139 -10.54 -8.34 10.87
N VAL A 140 -11.21 -9.05 9.96
CA VAL A 140 -12.56 -9.59 10.19
C VAL A 140 -12.45 -10.72 11.21
N THR A 141 -13.11 -10.54 12.35
CA THR A 141 -13.23 -11.55 13.42
C THR A 141 -14.55 -12.29 13.35
N SER A 142 -15.59 -11.63 12.85
CA SER A 142 -16.91 -12.22 12.64
C SER A 142 -17.59 -11.57 11.42
N ILE A 143 -18.34 -12.37 10.67
CA ILE A 143 -19.25 -11.90 9.62
C ILE A 143 -20.50 -12.75 9.64
N THR A 144 -21.65 -12.10 9.67
CA THR A 144 -22.96 -12.77 9.77
C THR A 144 -23.93 -12.15 8.78
N LEU A 145 -24.60 -12.98 7.99
CA LEU A 145 -25.74 -12.53 7.17
C LEU A 145 -26.91 -12.19 8.10
N ASN A 146 -27.46 -11.02 7.96
CA ASN A 146 -28.60 -10.54 8.76
C ASN A 146 -29.91 -11.24 8.37
N ASP A 147 -30.93 -11.14 9.23
CA ASP A 147 -32.23 -11.78 9.02
C ASP A 147 -32.97 -11.28 7.75
N ASP A 148 -32.59 -10.11 7.23
CA ASP A 148 -33.12 -9.55 5.99
C ASP A 148 -32.63 -10.31 4.73
N GLY A 149 -31.62 -11.17 4.88
CA GLY A 149 -30.99 -11.94 3.80
C GLY A 149 -30.31 -11.07 2.73
N LYS A 150 -30.04 -9.78 3.03
CA LYS A 150 -29.51 -8.80 2.07
C LYS A 150 -28.38 -7.94 2.63
N SER A 151 -28.07 -8.08 3.89
CA SER A 151 -27.05 -7.31 4.56
C SER A 151 -26.21 -8.16 5.51
N TYR A 152 -25.07 -7.64 5.91
CA TYR A 152 -24.11 -8.33 6.78
C TYR A 152 -23.79 -7.47 8.00
N THR A 153 -23.61 -8.14 9.13
CA THR A 153 -22.94 -7.58 10.30
C THR A 153 -21.51 -8.08 10.33
N ILE A 154 -20.54 -7.16 10.35
CA ILE A 154 -19.10 -7.44 10.28
C ILE A 154 -18.44 -6.89 11.53
N GLU A 155 -17.69 -7.74 12.23
CA GLU A 155 -16.87 -7.34 13.36
C GLU A 155 -15.40 -7.31 12.97
N LEU A 156 -14.70 -6.25 13.36
CA LEU A 156 -13.31 -6.01 13.03
C LEU A 156 -12.48 -5.75 14.29
N GLN A 157 -11.26 -6.29 14.30
CA GLN A 157 -10.28 -6.08 15.36
C GLN A 157 -8.86 -6.03 14.82
N GLY A 158 -7.99 -5.25 15.45
CA GLY A 158 -6.56 -5.23 15.13
C GLY A 158 -5.84 -6.47 15.64
N ASP A 159 -4.80 -6.91 14.93
CA ASP A 159 -4.00 -8.08 15.30
C ASP A 159 -3.17 -7.85 16.56
N ASN A 160 -2.69 -6.62 16.79
CA ASN A 160 -1.88 -6.27 17.96
C ASN A 160 -2.74 -5.88 19.16
N ILE A 161 -3.12 -6.84 19.97
CA ILE A 161 -3.94 -6.62 21.16
C ILE A 161 -3.31 -5.68 22.22
N ASN A 162 -1.99 -5.43 22.13
CA ASN A 162 -1.27 -4.52 23.02
C ASN A 162 -1.32 -3.05 22.54
N SER A 163 -1.85 -2.80 21.36
CA SER A 163 -2.01 -1.45 20.80
C SER A 163 -3.37 -0.88 21.20
N ASP A 164 -3.39 0.36 21.73
CA ASP A 164 -4.64 1.05 22.05
C ASP A 164 -5.57 1.15 20.84
N ALA A 165 -5.01 1.30 19.64
CA ALA A 165 -5.77 1.35 18.40
C ALA A 165 -6.44 0.01 18.01
N SER A 166 -5.89 -1.13 18.44
CA SER A 166 -6.45 -2.46 18.16
C SER A 166 -7.61 -2.83 19.07
N GLN A 167 -7.70 -2.21 20.24
CA GLN A 167 -8.81 -2.41 21.20
C GLN A 167 -10.12 -1.81 20.68
N LEU A 168 -10.08 -1.03 19.61
CA LEU A 168 -11.26 -0.50 18.95
C LEU A 168 -11.90 -1.61 18.09
N THR A 169 -12.64 -2.50 18.76
CA THR A 169 -13.53 -3.40 18.04
C THR A 169 -14.58 -2.57 17.32
N GLN A 170 -14.71 -2.76 16.03
CA GLN A 170 -15.70 -2.06 15.23
C GLN A 170 -16.71 -3.04 14.68
N VAL A 171 -17.99 -2.74 14.93
CA VAL A 171 -19.12 -3.48 14.38
C VAL A 171 -19.76 -2.63 13.29
N ILE A 172 -19.88 -3.18 12.10
CA ILE A 172 -20.46 -2.53 10.93
C ILE A 172 -21.67 -3.35 10.49
N ASP A 173 -22.84 -2.70 10.46
CA ASP A 173 -24.05 -3.25 9.90
C ASP A 173 -24.27 -2.64 8.51
N THR A 174 -24.24 -3.48 7.47
CA THR A 174 -24.43 -3.05 6.08
C THR A 174 -25.89 -2.93 5.66
N ALA A 175 -26.85 -3.17 6.58
CA ALA A 175 -28.31 -3.04 6.32
C ALA A 175 -28.71 -1.61 5.93
N ASN A 176 -27.99 -0.62 6.46
CA ASN A 176 -28.28 0.77 6.14
C ASN A 176 -27.20 1.36 5.24
N THR A 177 -27.58 2.43 4.50
CA THR A 177 -26.67 3.13 3.58
C THR A 177 -25.44 3.69 4.31
N GLU A 178 -25.61 4.10 5.58
CA GLU A 178 -24.49 4.60 6.38
C GLU A 178 -23.48 3.50 6.66
N GLY A 179 -23.94 2.32 7.12
CA GLY A 179 -23.05 1.17 7.40
C GLY A 179 -22.29 0.71 6.16
N ARG A 180 -22.95 0.65 5.00
CA ARG A 180 -22.28 0.35 3.71
C ARG A 180 -21.17 1.35 3.38
N ASN A 181 -21.40 2.63 3.65
CA ASN A 181 -20.41 3.68 3.41
C ASN A 181 -19.20 3.65 4.36
N TYR A 182 -19.25 2.86 5.45
CA TYR A 182 -18.09 2.70 6.32
C TYR A 182 -17.03 1.78 5.72
N VAL A 183 -17.41 0.76 4.96
CA VAL A 183 -16.42 -0.15 4.36
C VAL A 183 -15.86 0.50 3.09
N ILE A 184 -14.56 0.67 3.04
CA ILE A 184 -13.84 1.20 1.88
C ILE A 184 -13.46 0.05 0.95
N GLY A 185 -12.90 -1.04 1.50
CA GLY A 185 -12.53 -2.19 0.72
C GLY A 185 -11.70 -3.22 1.48
N LYS A 186 -11.28 -4.26 0.76
CA LYS A 186 -10.48 -5.39 1.26
C LYS A 186 -9.02 -5.24 0.86
N VAL A 187 -8.11 -5.46 1.78
CA VAL A 187 -6.68 -5.51 1.50
C VAL A 187 -6.37 -6.79 0.72
N ILE A 188 -5.78 -6.62 -0.45
CA ILE A 188 -5.40 -7.73 -1.34
C ILE A 188 -3.89 -7.89 -1.47
N TRP A 189 -3.12 -6.92 -1.03
CA TRP A 189 -1.66 -6.96 -1.08
C TRP A 189 -1.03 -6.01 -0.07
N LYS A 190 0.15 -6.36 0.42
CA LYS A 190 0.95 -5.55 1.34
C LYS A 190 2.43 -5.60 1.02
N SER A 191 3.16 -4.51 1.25
CA SER A 191 4.63 -4.47 1.19
C SER A 191 5.21 -3.44 2.14
N TYR A 192 6.00 -3.90 3.09
CA TYR A 192 6.75 -3.03 3.99
C TYR A 192 7.88 -2.31 3.24
N ALA A 193 8.59 -2.99 2.36
CA ALA A 193 9.72 -2.42 1.61
C ALA A 193 9.28 -1.22 0.76
N VAL A 194 8.19 -1.36 -0.01
CA VAL A 194 7.64 -0.27 -0.83
C VAL A 194 7.11 0.85 0.05
N GLY A 195 6.35 0.51 1.08
CA GLY A 195 5.76 1.48 1.99
C GLY A 195 6.80 2.30 2.75
N SER A 196 7.88 1.69 3.22
CA SER A 196 8.96 2.39 3.92
C SER A 196 9.69 3.40 3.03
N VAL A 197 9.92 3.07 1.75
CA VAL A 197 10.49 3.99 0.76
C VAL A 197 9.56 5.18 0.52
N VAL A 198 8.27 4.93 0.27
CA VAL A 198 7.27 5.98 0.03
C VAL A 198 7.12 6.88 1.25
N SER A 199 7.02 6.32 2.46
CA SER A 199 6.96 7.07 3.71
C SER A 199 8.23 7.93 3.95
N GLY A 200 9.40 7.42 3.58
CA GLY A 200 10.66 8.15 3.63
C GLY A 200 10.65 9.36 2.71
N LEU A 201 10.22 9.19 1.46
CA LEU A 201 10.09 10.28 0.49
C LEU A 201 9.08 11.34 0.95
N GLN A 202 7.92 10.94 1.50
CA GLN A 202 6.92 11.87 2.02
C GLN A 202 7.47 12.73 3.18
N ARG A 203 8.30 12.16 4.06
CA ARG A 203 8.95 12.92 5.14
C ARG A 203 9.92 13.96 4.60
N VAL A 204 10.73 13.60 3.60
CA VAL A 204 11.68 14.53 2.96
C VAL A 204 10.94 15.65 2.26
N THR A 205 9.91 15.37 1.48
CA THR A 205 9.12 16.40 0.78
C THR A 205 8.42 17.33 1.77
N LYS A 206 7.87 16.79 2.86
CA LYS A 206 7.23 17.60 3.90
C LYS A 206 8.24 18.52 4.61
N ALA A 207 9.44 18.06 4.89
CA ALA A 207 10.50 18.88 5.48
C ALA A 207 10.94 20.02 4.56
N LEU A 208 10.99 19.79 3.23
CA LEU A 208 11.37 20.82 2.25
C LEU A 208 10.29 21.90 2.02
N VAL A 209 9.03 21.61 2.31
CA VAL A 209 7.90 22.56 2.12
C VAL A 209 7.63 23.40 3.37
N THR A 210 8.12 22.96 4.53
CA THR A 210 7.92 23.66 5.82
C THR A 210 9.04 24.62 6.19
N GLU A 211 10.09 24.77 5.36
CA GLU A 211 11.09 25.84 5.42
C GLU A 211 10.68 27.03 4.50
#